data_1e47c3d735eb47fc2b55782385093886
#
_entry.id   1e47c3d735eb47fc2b55782385093886
#
_cell.length_a   1.000
_cell.length_b   1.000
_cell.length_c   1.000
_cell.angle_alpha   90.00
_cell.angle_beta   90.00
_cell.angle_gamma   90.00
#
_symmetry.space_group_name_H-M   'P 1'
#
loop_
_entity.id
_entity.type
_entity.pdbx_description
1 polymer ?
#
loop_
_entity_poly.entity_id
_entity_poly.type
_entity_poly.pdbx_seq_one_letter_code
_entity_poly.pdbx_strand_id
1 'polypeptide(L)'
;MYLAVDTMVILLYNSSMKNKLILTDADGVLLDWEWAFSVWMQERGYTLTADNKKSYYLHHHYNELEEKDAKKVVRTFNESAAIGFLPALRDSTFYVKRLHEEHGYQFRVITSLSLDKDAQRLREMNLRKIFGDAIESVICLATGADKDEALEPYRDSGLYWIEDKPANADVGHEIGLKSILVEHGHNMHHKCAYPVVKNWKEIYELIIGRD
;
A
#
# COMPACT_ATOMS: atom_id res chain seq x y z
N MET A 1 -32.97 28.22 17.91
CA MET A 1 -31.82 28.69 17.11
C MET A 1 -30.49 27.97 17.43
N TYR A 2 -30.36 27.34 18.59
CA TYR A 2 -29.13 26.61 19.00
C TYR A 2 -28.95 25.22 18.35
N LEU A 3 -30.03 24.49 18.03
CA LEU A 3 -29.95 23.13 17.45
C LEU A 3 -29.42 23.08 15.99
N ALA A 4 -29.59 24.16 15.22
CA ALA A 4 -29.16 24.18 13.82
C ALA A 4 -27.63 24.39 13.67
N VAL A 5 -27.00 25.06 14.64
CA VAL A 5 -25.57 25.34 14.63
C VAL A 5 -24.79 24.07 14.97
N ASP A 6 -25.24 23.28 15.96
CA ASP A 6 -24.63 22.03 16.33
C ASP A 6 -24.64 20.97 15.20
N THR A 7 -25.78 20.87 14.50
CA THR A 7 -25.93 19.94 13.38
C THR A 7 -24.98 20.32 12.20
N MET A 8 -24.86 21.62 11.92
CA MET A 8 -24.03 22.13 10.84
C MET A 8 -22.54 21.97 11.19
N VAL A 9 -22.15 22.20 12.45
CA VAL A 9 -20.79 21.97 12.93
C VAL A 9 -20.43 20.48 12.87
N ILE A 10 -21.33 19.59 13.28
CA ILE A 10 -21.14 18.13 13.20
C ILE A 10 -21.03 17.68 11.74
N LEU A 11 -21.85 18.21 10.83
CA LEU A 11 -21.80 17.91 9.40
C LEU A 11 -20.48 18.42 8.76
N LEU A 12 -20.03 19.61 9.10
CA LEU A 12 -18.77 20.18 8.62
C LEU A 12 -17.57 19.42 9.21
N TYR A 13 -17.63 19.05 10.48
CA TYR A 13 -16.60 18.22 11.13
C TYR A 13 -16.52 16.85 10.48
N ASN A 14 -17.64 16.17 10.28
CA ASN A 14 -17.71 14.87 9.60
C ASN A 14 -17.29 14.96 8.12
N SER A 15 -17.60 16.05 7.42
CA SER A 15 -17.13 16.30 6.05
C SER A 15 -15.62 16.54 6.02
N SER A 16 -15.08 17.33 6.96
CA SER A 16 -13.63 17.57 7.09
C SER A 16 -12.87 16.28 7.43
N MET A 17 -13.44 15.41 8.26
CA MET A 17 -12.83 14.11 8.61
C MET A 17 -12.88 13.12 7.44
N LYS A 18 -13.95 13.10 6.63
CA LYS A 18 -14.02 12.26 5.42
C LYS A 18 -12.91 12.58 4.41
N ASN A 19 -12.47 13.83 4.33
CA ASN A 19 -11.41 14.24 3.40
C ASN A 19 -10.00 13.92 3.89
N LYS A 20 -9.83 13.37 5.10
CA LYS A 20 -8.52 13.01 5.68
C LYS A 20 -8.26 11.51 5.69
N LEU A 21 -8.97 10.74 4.88
CA LEU A 21 -8.68 9.35 4.64
C LEU A 21 -7.75 9.21 3.42
N ILE A 22 -6.68 8.43 3.57
CA ILE A 22 -5.78 8.03 2.50
C ILE A 22 -5.97 6.52 2.29
N LEU A 23 -6.24 6.11 1.06
CA LEU A 23 -6.23 4.73 0.65
C LEU A 23 -4.80 4.38 0.22
N THR A 24 -4.29 3.22 0.61
CA THR A 24 -2.92 2.83 0.29
C THR A 24 -2.77 1.32 0.15
N ASP A 25 -1.85 0.87 -0.71
CA ASP A 25 -1.35 -0.50 -0.62
C ASP A 25 -0.43 -0.67 0.59
N ALA A 26 -0.09 -1.90 0.92
CA ALA A 26 0.89 -2.23 1.94
C ALA A 26 2.27 -2.52 1.34
N ASP A 27 2.34 -3.50 0.44
CA ASP A 27 3.59 -4.06 -0.09
C ASP A 27 4.16 -3.13 -1.18
N GLY A 28 5.44 -2.76 -1.08
CA GLY A 28 6.04 -1.79 -1.99
C GLY A 28 5.61 -0.33 -1.76
N VAL A 29 4.72 -0.07 -0.80
CA VAL A 29 4.26 1.28 -0.44
C VAL A 29 4.57 1.60 1.02
N LEU A 30 3.98 0.87 1.96
CA LEU A 30 4.20 1.02 3.41
C LEU A 30 5.32 0.12 3.92
N LEU A 31 5.37 -1.10 3.40
CA LEU A 31 6.24 -2.20 3.85
C LEU A 31 7.19 -2.65 2.74
N ASP A 32 8.40 -3.00 3.10
CA ASP A 32 9.41 -3.56 2.20
C ASP A 32 9.24 -5.08 2.06
N TRP A 33 8.17 -5.45 1.35
CA TRP A 33 7.85 -6.85 1.07
C TRP A 33 8.94 -7.52 0.22
N GLU A 34 9.47 -6.81 -0.78
CA GLU A 34 10.48 -7.36 -1.70
C GLU A 34 11.74 -7.79 -0.95
N TRP A 35 12.24 -6.95 -0.04
CA TRP A 35 13.39 -7.29 0.78
C TRP A 35 13.10 -8.49 1.70
N ALA A 36 11.98 -8.48 2.42
CA ALA A 36 11.62 -9.57 3.32
C ALA A 36 11.42 -10.90 2.58
N PHE A 37 10.77 -10.86 1.41
CA PHE A 37 10.61 -12.01 0.53
C PHE A 37 11.97 -12.53 0.03
N SER A 38 12.89 -11.63 -0.35
CA SER A 38 14.21 -12.03 -0.83
C SER A 38 15.04 -12.74 0.26
N VAL A 39 15.00 -12.26 1.49
CA VAL A 39 15.65 -12.92 2.64
C VAL A 39 15.04 -14.32 2.86
N TRP A 40 13.70 -14.40 2.87
CA TRP A 40 12.98 -15.65 3.05
C TRP A 40 13.29 -16.69 1.95
N MET A 41 13.47 -16.23 0.70
CA MET A 41 13.84 -17.07 -0.46
C MET A 41 15.29 -17.56 -0.35
N GLN A 42 16.23 -16.67 0.01
CA GLN A 42 17.65 -17.03 0.16
C GLN A 42 17.86 -18.08 1.26
N GLU A 43 17.14 -17.98 2.38
CA GLU A 43 17.14 -19.01 3.44
C GLU A 43 16.69 -20.39 2.95
N ARG A 44 15.96 -20.45 1.82
CA ARG A 44 15.48 -21.68 1.16
C ARG A 44 16.32 -22.12 -0.03
N GLY A 45 17.46 -21.49 -0.22
CA GLY A 45 18.43 -21.84 -1.25
C GLY A 45 18.17 -21.24 -2.64
N TYR A 46 17.23 -20.30 -2.75
CA TYR A 46 17.03 -19.55 -4.00
C TYR A 46 18.09 -18.46 -4.15
N THR A 47 18.61 -18.29 -5.35
CA THR A 47 19.63 -17.27 -5.66
C THR A 47 19.09 -16.20 -6.60
N LEU A 48 19.39 -14.93 -6.29
CA LEU A 48 18.95 -13.80 -7.10
C LEU A 48 19.66 -13.79 -8.47
N THR A 49 18.91 -13.45 -9.51
CA THR A 49 19.48 -13.15 -10.83
C THR A 49 20.13 -11.77 -10.85
N ALA A 50 20.99 -11.50 -11.84
CA ALA A 50 21.65 -10.20 -11.99
C ALA A 50 20.68 -9.03 -12.26
N ASP A 51 19.56 -9.30 -12.91
CA ASP A 51 18.56 -8.31 -13.33
C ASP A 51 17.25 -8.36 -12.51
N ASN A 52 17.31 -8.89 -11.29
CA ASN A 52 16.15 -9.15 -10.42
C ASN A 52 15.22 -7.96 -10.18
N LYS A 53 15.72 -6.72 -10.24
CA LYS A 53 14.93 -5.51 -9.95
C LYS A 53 14.18 -4.92 -11.15
N LYS A 54 14.34 -5.48 -12.34
CA LYS A 54 13.79 -4.91 -13.59
C LYS A 54 12.46 -5.52 -14.02
N SER A 55 12.08 -6.65 -13.45
CA SER A 55 10.87 -7.39 -13.82
C SER A 55 9.83 -7.36 -12.71
N TYR A 56 8.57 -7.22 -13.07
CA TYR A 56 7.45 -7.48 -12.15
C TYR A 56 7.29 -8.97 -11.84
N TYR A 57 7.71 -9.84 -12.76
CA TYR A 57 7.52 -11.28 -12.63
C TYR A 57 8.61 -11.91 -11.75
N LEU A 58 8.24 -12.44 -10.60
CA LEU A 58 9.14 -12.98 -9.59
C LEU A 58 9.99 -14.17 -10.06
N HIS A 59 9.52 -14.96 -11.03
CA HIS A 59 10.33 -16.04 -11.61
C HIS A 59 11.55 -15.53 -12.39
N HIS A 60 11.57 -14.24 -12.76
CA HIS A 60 12.76 -13.63 -13.34
C HIS A 60 13.78 -13.17 -12.25
N HIS A 61 13.36 -13.13 -10.98
CA HIS A 61 14.23 -12.66 -9.90
C HIS A 61 15.14 -13.75 -9.34
N TYR A 62 14.77 -15.03 -9.53
CA TYR A 62 15.49 -16.18 -8.93
C TYR A 62 15.80 -17.24 -9.97
N ASN A 63 17.05 -17.77 -9.92
CA ASN A 63 17.52 -18.76 -10.89
C ASN A 63 16.75 -20.08 -10.81
N GLU A 64 16.29 -20.46 -9.61
CA GLU A 64 15.65 -21.74 -9.32
C GLU A 64 14.11 -21.68 -9.31
N LEU A 65 13.52 -20.50 -9.55
CA LEU A 65 12.06 -20.31 -9.48
C LEU A 65 11.43 -20.44 -10.89
N GLU A 66 10.68 -21.49 -11.10
CA GLU A 66 9.89 -21.65 -12.33
C GLU A 66 8.59 -20.79 -12.27
N GLU A 67 8.15 -20.30 -13.42
CA GLU A 67 6.93 -19.48 -13.55
C GLU A 67 5.70 -20.14 -12.92
N LYS A 68 5.51 -21.46 -13.17
CA LYS A 68 4.39 -22.25 -12.64
C LYS A 68 4.35 -22.30 -11.11
N ASP A 69 5.49 -22.14 -10.44
CA ASP A 69 5.61 -22.22 -8.98
C ASP A 69 5.58 -20.84 -8.30
N ALA A 70 5.81 -19.75 -9.05
CA ALA A 70 5.93 -18.41 -8.50
C ALA A 70 4.72 -18.01 -7.64
N LYS A 71 3.49 -18.19 -8.12
CA LYS A 71 2.28 -17.84 -7.37
C LYS A 71 2.14 -18.66 -6.08
N LYS A 72 2.51 -19.93 -6.09
CA LYS A 72 2.50 -20.80 -4.91
C LYS A 72 3.52 -20.36 -3.88
N VAL A 73 4.72 -20.01 -4.31
CA VAL A 73 5.81 -19.56 -3.43
C VAL A 73 5.44 -18.22 -2.77
N VAL A 74 4.92 -17.27 -3.53
CA VAL A 74 4.39 -15.99 -2.98
C VAL A 74 3.31 -16.26 -1.93
N ARG A 75 2.34 -17.11 -2.25
CA ARG A 75 1.29 -17.45 -1.29
C ARG A 75 1.85 -18.09 -0.03
N THR A 76 2.82 -19.01 -0.16
CA THR A 76 3.46 -19.66 1.00
C THR A 76 4.17 -18.65 1.90
N PHE A 77 4.83 -17.64 1.32
CA PHE A 77 5.42 -16.55 2.08
C PHE A 77 4.35 -15.70 2.77
N ASN A 78 3.32 -15.28 2.04
CA ASN A 78 2.24 -14.44 2.55
C ASN A 78 1.43 -15.13 3.67
N GLU A 79 1.39 -16.46 3.71
CA GLU A 79 0.74 -17.26 4.75
C GLU A 79 1.72 -17.72 5.84
N SER A 80 3.00 -17.33 5.77
CA SER A 80 4.00 -17.64 6.79
C SER A 80 4.03 -16.61 7.92
N ALA A 81 4.66 -16.99 9.04
CA ALA A 81 4.88 -16.07 10.17
C ALA A 81 5.68 -14.82 9.77
N ALA A 82 6.51 -14.89 8.73
CA ALA A 82 7.33 -13.78 8.26
C ALA A 82 6.49 -12.53 7.91
N ILE A 83 5.23 -12.72 7.44
CA ILE A 83 4.35 -11.62 7.05
C ILE A 83 4.01 -10.65 8.21
N GLY A 84 4.13 -11.10 9.45
CA GLY A 84 3.95 -10.29 10.64
C GLY A 84 5.16 -9.44 11.05
N PHE A 85 6.26 -9.49 10.28
CA PHE A 85 7.54 -8.88 10.66
C PHE A 85 8.24 -8.16 9.50
N LEU A 86 7.49 -7.74 8.48
CA LEU A 86 8.05 -6.95 7.39
C LEU A 86 8.53 -5.59 7.90
N PRO A 87 9.69 -5.11 7.45
CA PRO A 87 10.16 -3.77 7.77
C PRO A 87 9.35 -2.71 7.03
N ALA A 88 9.39 -1.49 7.54
CA ALA A 88 8.85 -0.32 6.85
C ALA A 88 9.64 -0.03 5.57
N LEU A 89 8.95 0.42 4.52
CA LEU A 89 9.60 0.83 3.28
C LEU A 89 10.20 2.23 3.44
N ARG A 90 11.52 2.34 3.23
CA ARG A 90 12.22 3.64 3.21
C ARG A 90 11.85 4.53 4.42
N ASP A 91 11.35 5.74 4.15
CA ASP A 91 10.96 6.76 5.11
C ASP A 91 9.46 6.73 5.50
N SER A 92 8.73 5.65 5.15
CA SER A 92 7.28 5.53 5.38
C SER A 92 6.90 5.74 6.84
N THR A 93 7.64 5.17 7.79
CA THR A 93 7.34 5.31 9.22
C THR A 93 7.31 6.77 9.67
N PHE A 94 8.24 7.59 9.17
CA PHE A 94 8.35 8.98 9.56
C PHE A 94 7.20 9.82 8.99
N TYR A 95 6.96 9.73 7.67
CA TYR A 95 5.99 10.61 7.01
C TYR A 95 4.53 10.18 7.20
N VAL A 96 4.25 8.88 7.33
CA VAL A 96 2.90 8.39 7.68
C VAL A 96 2.50 8.89 9.06
N LYS A 97 3.41 8.80 10.06
CA LYS A 97 3.14 9.34 11.39
C LYS A 97 2.96 10.85 11.37
N ARG A 98 3.76 11.59 10.63
CA ARG A 98 3.59 13.04 10.47
C ARG A 98 2.24 13.41 9.85
N LEU A 99 1.82 12.72 8.78
CA LEU A 99 0.50 12.94 8.18
C LEU A 99 -0.62 12.69 9.19
N HIS A 100 -0.46 11.68 10.03
CA HIS A 100 -1.44 11.37 11.08
C HIS A 100 -1.41 12.39 12.22
N GLU A 101 -0.26 12.56 12.87
CA GLU A 101 -0.10 13.33 14.12
C GLU A 101 -0.24 14.84 13.90
N GLU A 102 0.32 15.37 12.81
CA GLU A 102 0.33 16.82 12.54
C GLU A 102 -0.90 17.26 11.72
N HIS A 103 -1.43 16.37 10.87
CA HIS A 103 -2.48 16.72 9.91
C HIS A 103 -3.77 15.92 10.05
N GLY A 104 -3.82 14.92 10.93
CA GLY A 104 -5.02 14.13 11.26
C GLY A 104 -5.44 13.15 10.16
N TYR A 105 -4.54 12.77 9.26
CA TYR A 105 -4.84 11.75 8.25
C TYR A 105 -4.92 10.37 8.88
N GLN A 106 -5.84 9.55 8.34
CA GLN A 106 -6.01 8.13 8.65
C GLN A 106 -5.74 7.31 7.39
N PHE A 107 -5.24 6.10 7.56
CA PHE A 107 -4.85 5.24 6.45
C PHE A 107 -5.71 3.98 6.43
N ARG A 108 -6.37 3.74 5.31
CA ARG A 108 -7.03 2.47 5.00
C ARG A 108 -6.18 1.70 4.02
N VAL A 109 -5.70 0.55 4.49
CA VAL A 109 -4.82 -0.30 3.69
C VAL A 109 -5.65 -1.31 2.90
N ILE A 110 -5.44 -1.39 1.58
CA ILE A 110 -6.07 -2.36 0.67
C ILE A 110 -4.95 -3.16 0.01
N THR A 111 -4.74 -4.41 0.45
CA THR A 111 -3.57 -5.21 0.07
C THR A 111 -3.93 -6.61 -0.43
N SER A 112 -3.29 -7.06 -1.53
CA SER A 112 -3.49 -8.39 -2.13
C SER A 112 -2.59 -9.41 -1.45
N LEU A 113 -2.97 -9.85 -0.26
CA LEU A 113 -2.18 -10.73 0.61
C LEU A 113 -2.58 -12.21 0.49
N SER A 114 -3.66 -12.57 1.15
CA SER A 114 -4.25 -13.91 1.24
C SER A 114 -5.61 -13.82 1.94
N LEU A 115 -6.48 -14.82 1.70
CA LEU A 115 -7.74 -14.99 2.44
C LEU A 115 -7.56 -15.78 3.74
N ASP A 116 -6.35 -16.26 4.04
CA ASP A 116 -6.02 -16.90 5.31
C ASP A 116 -6.13 -15.91 6.46
N LYS A 117 -6.89 -16.28 7.51
CA LYS A 117 -7.21 -15.38 8.62
C LYS A 117 -6.02 -15.08 9.53
N ASP A 118 -5.09 -16.00 9.65
CA ASP A 118 -3.90 -15.80 10.48
C ASP A 118 -2.91 -14.88 9.74
N ALA A 119 -2.76 -15.04 8.42
CA ALA A 119 -2.00 -14.12 7.59
C ALA A 119 -2.57 -12.68 7.65
N GLN A 120 -3.89 -12.52 7.57
CA GLN A 120 -4.55 -11.22 7.69
C GLN A 120 -4.29 -10.57 9.06
N ARG A 121 -4.41 -11.35 10.15
CA ARG A 121 -4.13 -10.89 11.52
C ARG A 121 -2.66 -10.49 11.70
N LEU A 122 -1.73 -11.28 11.17
CA LEU A 122 -0.30 -10.98 11.20
C LEU A 122 0.03 -9.69 10.42
N ARG A 123 -0.56 -9.49 9.26
CA ARG A 123 -0.41 -8.27 8.46
C ARG A 123 -0.92 -7.04 9.21
N GLU A 124 -2.13 -7.10 9.78
CA GLU A 124 -2.68 -6.01 10.56
C GLU A 124 -1.82 -5.70 11.79
N MET A 125 -1.37 -6.74 12.51
CA MET A 125 -0.45 -6.61 13.64
C MET A 125 0.86 -5.91 13.23
N ASN A 126 1.45 -6.29 12.10
CA ASN A 126 2.68 -5.69 11.58
C ASN A 126 2.49 -4.20 11.27
N LEU A 127 1.43 -3.85 10.53
CA LEU A 127 1.11 -2.46 10.19
C LEU A 127 0.86 -1.61 11.44
N ARG A 128 0.04 -2.09 12.38
CA ARG A 128 -0.23 -1.34 13.62
C ARG A 128 0.98 -1.21 14.53
N LYS A 129 1.86 -2.21 14.56
CA LYS A 129 3.12 -2.13 15.30
C LYS A 129 4.04 -1.02 14.79
N ILE A 130 4.08 -0.80 13.47
CA ILE A 130 4.96 0.19 12.83
C ILE A 130 4.32 1.58 12.82
N PHE A 131 3.05 1.69 12.45
CA PHE A 131 2.37 2.95 12.17
C PHE A 131 1.36 3.38 13.25
N GLY A 132 1.06 2.51 14.21
CA GLY A 132 0.16 2.83 15.33
C GLY A 132 -1.26 3.12 14.88
N ASP A 133 -1.83 4.16 15.49
CA ASP A 133 -3.21 4.61 15.28
C ASP A 133 -3.42 5.33 13.93
N ALA A 134 -2.36 5.56 13.16
CA ALA A 134 -2.48 6.03 11.78
C ALA A 134 -3.25 5.02 10.90
N ILE A 135 -3.18 3.70 11.22
CA ILE A 135 -3.91 2.66 10.49
C ILE A 135 -5.36 2.58 10.99
N GLU A 136 -6.30 3.07 10.19
CA GLU A 136 -7.73 2.99 10.49
C GLU A 136 -8.23 1.56 10.30
N SER A 137 -7.99 0.97 9.12
CA SER A 137 -8.39 -0.41 8.80
C SER A 137 -7.49 -1.05 7.76
N VAL A 138 -7.54 -2.40 7.70
CA VAL A 138 -6.80 -3.21 6.73
C VAL A 138 -7.77 -4.15 6.01
N ILE A 139 -7.85 -4.04 4.69
CA ILE A 139 -8.64 -4.90 3.80
C ILE A 139 -7.67 -5.81 3.05
N CYS A 140 -7.72 -7.10 3.36
CA CYS A 140 -6.89 -8.11 2.70
C CYS A 140 -7.68 -8.83 1.61
N LEU A 141 -7.14 -8.83 0.40
CA LEU A 141 -7.65 -9.55 -0.75
C LEU A 141 -6.87 -10.86 -0.96
N ALA A 142 -7.34 -11.72 -1.86
CA ALA A 142 -6.63 -12.93 -2.25
C ALA A 142 -5.25 -12.60 -2.85
N THR A 143 -4.29 -13.53 -2.76
CA THR A 143 -2.95 -13.37 -3.33
C THR A 143 -3.01 -13.04 -4.82
N GLY A 144 -2.51 -11.87 -5.20
CA GLY A 144 -2.48 -11.39 -6.58
C GLY A 144 -3.85 -10.96 -7.14
N ALA A 145 -4.86 -10.74 -6.28
CA ALA A 145 -6.14 -10.19 -6.71
C ALA A 145 -5.98 -8.74 -7.19
N ASP A 146 -6.77 -8.37 -8.19
CA ASP A 146 -6.94 -6.97 -8.60
C ASP A 146 -7.75 -6.21 -7.55
N LYS A 147 -7.66 -4.87 -7.57
CA LYS A 147 -8.25 -4.02 -6.52
C LYS A 147 -9.51 -3.26 -6.95
N ASP A 148 -10.00 -3.51 -8.17
CA ASP A 148 -11.14 -2.82 -8.78
C ASP A 148 -12.37 -2.82 -7.87
N GLU A 149 -12.81 -4.01 -7.44
CA GLU A 149 -14.00 -4.14 -6.58
C GLU A 149 -13.80 -3.50 -5.20
N ALA A 150 -12.57 -3.56 -4.65
CA ALA A 150 -12.27 -3.00 -3.35
C ALA A 150 -12.16 -1.45 -3.39
N LEU A 151 -11.83 -0.87 -4.54
CA LEU A 151 -11.74 0.56 -4.76
C LEU A 151 -13.08 1.18 -5.19
N GLU A 152 -13.99 0.42 -5.79
CA GLU A 152 -15.27 0.91 -6.31
C GLU A 152 -16.11 1.72 -5.27
N PRO A 153 -16.17 1.36 -3.98
CA PRO A 153 -16.87 2.16 -2.96
C PRO A 153 -16.37 3.60 -2.80
N TYR A 154 -15.17 3.90 -3.34
CA TYR A 154 -14.51 5.21 -3.24
C TYR A 154 -14.56 6.01 -4.55
N ARG A 155 -15.31 5.54 -5.54
CA ARG A 155 -15.51 6.24 -6.83
C ARG A 155 -15.88 7.71 -6.61
N ASP A 156 -15.24 8.60 -7.35
CA ASP A 156 -15.46 10.06 -7.34
C ASP A 156 -15.27 10.73 -5.96
N SER A 157 -14.63 10.03 -5.00
CA SER A 157 -14.40 10.59 -3.66
C SER A 157 -13.28 11.63 -3.64
N GLY A 158 -12.36 11.62 -4.62
CA GLY A 158 -11.18 12.47 -4.67
C GLY A 158 -10.17 12.16 -3.55
N LEU A 159 -10.29 11.01 -2.87
CA LEU A 159 -9.30 10.55 -1.90
C LEU A 159 -7.97 10.21 -2.58
N TYR A 160 -6.88 10.28 -1.83
CA TYR A 160 -5.59 9.79 -2.31
C TYR A 160 -5.60 8.25 -2.35
N TRP A 161 -5.02 7.68 -3.41
CA TRP A 161 -4.74 6.27 -3.57
C TRP A 161 -3.25 6.08 -3.86
N ILE A 162 -2.51 5.44 -2.95
CA ILE A 162 -1.06 5.25 -3.05
C ILE A 162 -0.77 3.79 -3.36
N GLU A 163 -0.06 3.52 -4.47
CA GLU A 163 0.12 2.19 -5.04
C GLU A 163 1.50 2.08 -5.72
N ASP A 164 2.06 0.87 -5.84
CA ASP A 164 3.28 0.61 -6.60
C ASP A 164 3.04 -0.20 -7.89
N LYS A 165 1.88 -0.90 -8.00
CA LYS A 165 1.49 -1.62 -9.22
C LYS A 165 0.74 -0.69 -10.16
N PRO A 166 1.29 -0.40 -11.38
CA PRO A 166 0.67 0.54 -12.33
C PRO A 166 -0.80 0.26 -12.62
N ALA A 167 -1.17 -0.99 -12.90
CA ALA A 167 -2.55 -1.35 -13.22
C ALA A 167 -3.54 -0.95 -12.11
N ASN A 168 -3.19 -1.12 -10.84
CA ASN A 168 -4.06 -0.73 -9.72
C ASN A 168 -4.09 0.80 -9.52
N ALA A 169 -2.98 1.50 -9.82
CA ALA A 169 -2.94 2.96 -9.78
C ALA A 169 -3.79 3.57 -10.90
N ASP A 170 -3.77 2.97 -12.10
CA ASP A 170 -4.63 3.34 -13.24
C ASP A 170 -6.11 3.19 -12.89
N VAL A 171 -6.51 2.05 -12.33
CA VAL A 171 -7.89 1.82 -11.85
C VAL A 171 -8.32 2.90 -10.87
N GLY A 172 -7.49 3.23 -9.87
CA GLY A 172 -7.80 4.30 -8.92
C GLY A 172 -8.01 5.65 -9.62
N HIS A 173 -7.15 5.99 -10.59
CA HIS A 173 -7.25 7.22 -11.36
C HIS A 173 -8.54 7.28 -12.21
N GLU A 174 -8.89 6.18 -12.89
CA GLU A 174 -10.08 6.07 -13.72
C GLU A 174 -11.39 6.23 -12.94
N ILE A 175 -11.43 5.81 -11.68
CA ILE A 175 -12.60 5.98 -10.81
C ILE A 175 -12.60 7.31 -10.03
N GLY A 176 -11.71 8.26 -10.36
CA GLY A 176 -11.71 9.60 -9.77
C GLY A 176 -10.95 9.74 -8.44
N LEU A 177 -10.06 8.79 -8.11
CA LEU A 177 -9.13 8.94 -7.01
C LEU A 177 -7.90 9.77 -7.43
N LYS A 178 -7.23 10.37 -6.47
CA LYS A 178 -5.93 11.02 -6.65
C LYS A 178 -4.82 9.96 -6.53
N SER A 179 -4.61 9.20 -7.60
CA SER A 179 -3.56 8.17 -7.62
C SER A 179 -2.17 8.77 -7.51
N ILE A 180 -1.29 8.10 -6.75
CA ILE A 180 0.14 8.37 -6.62
C ILE A 180 0.86 7.04 -6.78
N LEU A 181 1.77 6.93 -7.76
CA LEU A 181 2.56 5.72 -8.00
C LEU A 181 3.91 5.83 -7.30
N VAL A 182 4.23 4.85 -6.45
CA VAL A 182 5.55 4.72 -5.84
C VAL A 182 6.50 4.03 -6.82
N GLU A 183 7.60 4.70 -7.18
CA GLU A 183 8.58 4.21 -8.15
C GLU A 183 9.39 3.04 -7.59
N HIS A 184 9.40 1.95 -8.35
CA HIS A 184 10.26 0.77 -8.21
C HIS A 184 10.88 0.39 -9.56
N GLY A 185 11.88 -0.50 -9.54
CA GLY A 185 12.56 -0.92 -10.76
C GLY A 185 11.63 -1.49 -11.83
N HIS A 186 10.56 -2.16 -11.41
CA HIS A 186 9.61 -2.80 -12.31
C HIS A 186 8.60 -1.83 -12.97
N ASN A 187 8.39 -0.64 -12.41
CA ASN A 187 7.40 0.33 -12.89
C ASN A 187 7.99 1.64 -13.41
N MET A 188 9.30 1.84 -13.38
CA MET A 188 9.99 3.10 -13.72
C MET A 188 9.76 3.61 -15.17
N HIS A 189 9.25 2.76 -16.06
CA HIS A 189 8.95 3.12 -17.44
C HIS A 189 7.45 3.33 -17.70
N HIS A 190 6.62 3.19 -16.66
CA HIS A 190 5.18 3.41 -16.78
C HIS A 190 4.88 4.90 -17.03
N LYS A 191 4.06 5.17 -18.05
CA LYS A 191 3.60 6.53 -18.38
C LYS A 191 2.18 6.71 -17.90
N CYS A 192 1.97 7.64 -17.00
CA CYS A 192 0.66 7.93 -16.40
C CYS A 192 0.39 9.43 -16.29
N ALA A 193 -0.86 9.79 -16.03
CA ALA A 193 -1.32 11.17 -15.85
C ALA A 193 -1.28 11.65 -14.40
N TYR A 194 -0.86 10.81 -13.48
CA TYR A 194 -0.79 11.08 -12.04
C TYR A 194 0.68 11.08 -11.56
N PRO A 195 0.97 11.63 -10.36
CA PRO A 195 2.33 11.71 -9.83
C PRO A 195 3.00 10.35 -9.66
N VAL A 196 4.28 10.28 -10.04
CA VAL A 196 5.20 9.18 -9.72
C VAL A 196 6.23 9.70 -8.74
N VAL A 197 6.43 9.02 -7.62
CA VAL A 197 7.23 9.45 -6.47
C VAL A 197 8.20 8.38 -6.03
N LYS A 198 9.32 8.79 -5.42
CA LYS A 198 10.39 7.87 -4.99
C LYS A 198 10.32 7.47 -3.53
N ASN A 199 9.61 8.23 -2.71
CA ASN A 199 9.59 8.06 -1.26
C ASN A 199 8.39 8.75 -0.62
N TRP A 200 8.19 8.54 0.67
CA TRP A 200 7.10 9.12 1.43
C TRP A 200 7.25 10.63 1.69
N LYS A 201 8.46 11.16 1.61
CA LYS A 201 8.67 12.61 1.66
C LYS A 201 7.96 13.30 0.50
N GLU A 202 8.13 12.79 -0.72
CA GLU A 202 7.48 13.34 -1.90
C GLU A 202 5.94 13.20 -1.82
N ILE A 203 5.43 12.08 -1.27
CA ILE A 203 4.00 11.89 -1.01
C ILE A 203 3.49 12.94 -0.01
N TYR A 204 4.22 13.15 1.09
CA TYR A 204 3.88 14.14 2.10
C TYR A 204 3.80 15.56 1.48
N GLU A 205 4.80 15.95 0.70
CA GLU A 205 4.85 17.25 0.03
C GLU A 205 3.70 17.44 -0.98
N LEU A 206 3.27 16.37 -1.67
CA LEU A 206 2.11 16.41 -2.57
C LEU A 206 0.78 16.60 -1.82
N ILE A 207 0.63 15.95 -0.65
CA ILE A 207 -0.61 15.98 0.14
C ILE A 207 -0.78 17.30 0.88
N ILE A 208 0.30 17.81 1.48
CA ILE A 208 0.25 19.01 2.34
C ILE A 208 0.48 20.28 1.53
N GLY A 209 1.08 20.18 0.34
CA GLY A 209 1.62 21.29 -0.42
C GLY A 209 3.11 21.49 -0.10
N ARG A 210 3.85 22.02 -1.06
CA ARG A 210 5.22 22.47 -0.81
C ARG A 210 5.15 23.84 -0.13
N ASP A 211 5.68 23.94 1.09
CA ASP A 211 5.98 25.24 1.71
C ASP A 211 7.05 25.97 0.92
#